data_9900e5f705725906b43cdc189f5b9531
#
_entry.id   9900e5f705725906b43cdc189f5b9531
#
_cell.length_a   1.000
_cell.length_b   1.000
_cell.length_c   1.000
_cell.angle_alpha   90.00
_cell.angle_beta   90.00
_cell.angle_gamma   90.00
#
_symmetry.space_group_name_H-M   'P 1'
#
loop_
_entity.id
_entity.type
_entity.pdbx_description
1 polymer ?
#
loop_
_entity_poly.entity_id
_entity_poly.type
_entity_poly.pdbx_seq_one_letter_code
_entity_poly.pdbx_strand_id
1 'polypeptide(L)'
;MDAQSLSIATVVRSELINLDGVAKFSPNRRFATLYSEGSPLDSLFFLESGLVKIHKRGDDNKEIILQIITAGELFGEQALGGEASRSIAAEVLQEGVIYVIPRDLFIRVCEQRPELWREISGMLTARKRQLEKKIELLCLRDVEYRILYYMADLARMFGARANGAEYSIPLSQGELASLIGATRETTSTTLNSLARRGVIRLGRRQLIVPSIDGVLEAANQRSQAAKVS
;
A
#
# COMPACT_ATOMS: atom_id res chain seq x y z
N MET A 1 -30.25 8.56 16.74
CA MET A 1 -29.09 9.39 16.33
C MET A 1 -27.99 8.40 15.97
N ASP A 2 -27.89 8.13 14.70
CA ASP A 2 -26.87 7.19 14.17
C ASP A 2 -25.49 7.79 14.44
N ALA A 3 -24.71 7.09 15.26
CA ALA A 3 -23.27 7.35 15.36
C ALA A 3 -22.66 6.99 14.02
N GLN A 4 -22.62 7.95 13.08
CA GLN A 4 -21.77 7.86 11.91
C GLN A 4 -20.37 7.59 12.44
N SER A 5 -19.87 6.41 12.17
CA SER A 5 -18.50 6.01 12.50
C SER A 5 -17.56 7.10 11.95
N LEU A 6 -16.98 7.86 12.87
CA LEU A 6 -16.10 8.99 12.57
C LEU A 6 -14.79 8.40 12.04
N SER A 7 -14.65 8.20 10.74
CA SER A 7 -13.40 7.69 10.20
C SER A 7 -12.33 8.79 10.18
N ILE A 8 -11.05 8.40 10.37
CA ILE A 8 -9.91 9.34 10.24
C ILE A 8 -9.99 10.12 8.94
N ALA A 9 -10.33 9.47 7.82
CA ALA A 9 -10.47 10.12 6.53
C ALA A 9 -11.53 11.22 6.53
N THR A 10 -12.66 11.01 7.20
CA THR A 10 -13.72 12.01 7.33
C THR A 10 -13.21 13.22 8.10
N VAL A 11 -12.58 13.02 9.26
CA VAL A 11 -12.05 14.13 10.08
C VAL A 11 -10.95 14.89 9.34
N VAL A 12 -10.05 14.19 8.68
CA VAL A 12 -9.00 14.87 7.90
C VAL A 12 -9.62 15.75 6.83
N ARG A 13 -10.58 15.26 6.05
CA ARG A 13 -11.22 16.02 4.98
C ARG A 13 -12.09 17.18 5.47
N SER A 14 -12.83 17.01 6.56
CA SER A 14 -13.73 18.04 7.05
C SER A 14 -13.03 19.12 7.86
N GLU A 15 -11.97 18.82 8.55
CA GLU A 15 -11.37 19.67 9.55
C GLU A 15 -9.88 19.95 9.34
N LEU A 16 -9.07 18.90 9.19
CA LEU A 16 -7.62 19.08 9.21
C LEU A 16 -7.08 19.77 7.96
N ILE A 17 -7.57 19.42 6.77
CA ILE A 17 -6.99 19.94 5.51
C ILE A 17 -7.16 21.45 5.33
N ASN A 18 -8.06 22.07 6.10
CA ASN A 18 -8.35 23.52 6.03
C ASN A 18 -7.64 24.30 7.16
N LEU A 19 -6.91 23.62 8.04
CA LEU A 19 -6.20 24.29 9.13
C LEU A 19 -4.89 24.93 8.65
N ASP A 20 -4.56 26.06 9.25
CA ASP A 20 -3.28 26.72 9.02
C ASP A 20 -2.12 25.78 9.37
N GLY A 21 -1.12 25.72 8.49
CA GLY A 21 0.04 24.85 8.62
C GLY A 21 -0.09 23.50 7.89
N VAL A 22 -1.27 23.10 7.42
CA VAL A 22 -1.42 21.93 6.57
C VAL A 22 -1.07 22.31 5.13
N ALA A 23 -0.09 21.64 4.56
CA ALA A 23 0.34 21.88 3.18
C ALA A 23 -0.28 20.86 2.23
N LYS A 24 -0.79 21.35 1.09
CA LYS A 24 -1.21 20.52 -0.03
C LYS A 24 -0.02 20.30 -0.97
N PHE A 25 0.33 19.05 -1.20
CA PHE A 25 1.38 18.64 -2.12
C PHE A 25 0.80 17.83 -3.27
N SER A 26 1.08 18.26 -4.50
CA SER A 26 0.63 17.57 -5.71
C SER A 26 1.84 17.24 -6.57
N PRO A 27 2.50 16.10 -6.33
CA PRO A 27 3.66 15.69 -7.11
C PRO A 27 3.26 15.46 -8.57
N ASN A 28 4.01 16.04 -9.49
CA ASN A 28 3.80 15.95 -10.93
C ASN A 28 4.67 14.86 -11.59
N ARG A 29 5.20 13.94 -10.79
CA ARG A 29 6.03 12.82 -11.27
C ARG A 29 5.93 11.61 -10.36
N ARG A 30 6.01 10.42 -10.95
CA ARG A 30 6.25 9.17 -10.23
C ARG A 30 7.60 9.22 -9.53
N PHE A 31 7.72 8.48 -8.43
CA PHE A 31 8.94 8.36 -7.61
C PHE A 31 9.38 9.68 -6.96
N ALA A 32 8.48 10.67 -6.85
CA ALA A 32 8.72 11.79 -5.96
C ALA A 32 8.80 11.26 -4.52
N THR A 33 9.91 11.54 -3.85
CA THR A 33 10.12 11.16 -2.44
C THR A 33 9.32 12.09 -1.54
N LEU A 34 8.52 11.52 -0.66
CA LEU A 34 7.77 12.26 0.36
C LEU A 34 8.60 12.39 1.64
N TYR A 35 9.23 11.30 2.04
CA TYR A 35 10.23 11.27 3.11
C TYR A 35 11.18 10.09 2.91
N SER A 36 12.36 10.22 3.46
CA SER A 36 13.42 9.21 3.41
C SER A 36 13.69 8.61 4.79
N GLU A 37 14.32 7.44 4.82
CA GLU A 37 14.89 6.90 6.04
C GLU A 37 15.87 7.92 6.66
N GLY A 38 15.83 8.08 7.97
CA GLY A 38 16.63 9.09 8.71
C GLY A 38 16.01 10.50 8.75
N SER A 39 14.96 10.80 7.97
CA SER A 39 14.33 12.13 7.99
C SER A 39 13.53 12.37 9.28
N PRO A 40 13.25 13.65 9.65
CA PRO A 40 12.49 13.99 10.86
C PRO A 40 11.09 13.38 10.91
N LEU A 41 10.60 13.16 12.13
CA LEU A 41 9.24 12.70 12.44
C LEU A 41 8.32 13.87 12.80
N ASP A 42 8.26 14.89 11.95
CA ASP A 42 7.57 16.16 12.18
C ASP A 42 6.18 16.24 11.53
N SER A 43 5.82 15.27 10.70
CA SER A 43 4.59 15.30 9.93
C SER A 43 3.98 13.92 9.69
N LEU A 44 2.65 13.91 9.56
CA LEU A 44 1.83 12.84 9.01
C LEU A 44 1.37 13.25 7.61
N PHE A 45 0.89 12.28 6.85
CA PHE A 45 0.46 12.48 5.48
C PHE A 45 -0.92 11.86 5.27
N PHE A 46 -1.76 12.54 4.51
CA PHE A 46 -3.05 12.00 4.08
C PHE A 46 -3.10 11.96 2.56
N LEU A 47 -3.33 10.79 2.00
CA LEU A 47 -3.44 10.59 0.56
C LEU A 47 -4.88 10.83 0.12
N GLU A 48 -5.14 11.96 -0.53
CA GLU A 48 -6.46 12.26 -1.08
C GLU A 48 -6.71 11.56 -2.41
N SER A 49 -5.69 11.46 -3.26
CA SER A 49 -5.74 10.72 -4.52
C SER A 49 -4.34 10.27 -4.95
N GLY A 50 -4.27 9.27 -5.83
CA GLY A 50 -3.00 8.68 -6.28
C GLY A 50 -2.62 7.42 -5.51
N LEU A 51 -1.33 7.07 -5.57
CA LEU A 51 -0.76 5.91 -4.87
C LEU A 51 0.61 6.25 -4.31
N VAL A 52 0.90 5.75 -3.12
CA VAL A 52 2.20 5.87 -2.46
C VAL A 52 2.68 4.49 -2.03
N LYS A 53 3.95 4.20 -2.20
CA LYS A 53 4.60 3.03 -1.59
C LYS A 53 5.36 3.43 -0.33
N ILE A 54 5.24 2.60 0.69
CA ILE A 54 6.12 2.60 1.86
C ILE A 54 7.13 1.49 1.65
N HIS A 55 8.41 1.84 1.70
CA HIS A 55 9.45 0.88 1.37
C HIS A 55 10.70 1.06 2.25
N LYS A 56 11.53 0.02 2.22
CA LYS A 56 12.89 0.04 2.77
C LYS A 56 13.88 -0.47 1.73
N ARG A 57 15.07 0.12 1.72
CA ARG A 57 16.19 -0.36 0.90
C ARG A 57 17.22 -1.02 1.79
N GLY A 58 17.71 -2.18 1.36
CA GLY A 58 18.85 -2.84 1.96
C GLY A 58 20.17 -2.30 1.43
N ASP A 59 21.27 -2.67 2.08
CA ASP A 59 22.64 -2.25 1.74
C ASP A 59 23.06 -2.66 0.31
N ASP A 60 22.46 -3.74 -0.22
CA ASP A 60 22.65 -4.24 -1.60
C ASP A 60 21.75 -3.52 -2.62
N ASN A 61 21.15 -2.40 -2.23
CA ASN A 61 20.21 -1.60 -3.04
C ASN A 61 18.93 -2.34 -3.44
N LYS A 62 18.66 -3.51 -2.85
CA LYS A 62 17.36 -4.17 -3.00
C LYS A 62 16.29 -3.41 -2.24
N GLU A 63 15.15 -3.24 -2.87
CA GLU A 63 13.99 -2.59 -2.29
C GLU A 63 12.96 -3.63 -1.90
N ILE A 64 12.38 -3.47 -0.71
CA ILE A 64 11.15 -4.15 -0.32
C ILE A 64 10.05 -3.11 -0.11
N ILE A 65 8.93 -3.27 -0.80
CA ILE A 65 7.72 -2.47 -0.56
C ILE A 65 7.00 -3.11 0.62
N LEU A 66 6.89 -2.37 1.71
CA LEU A 66 6.23 -2.84 2.94
C LEU A 66 4.71 -2.69 2.84
N GLN A 67 4.25 -1.59 2.23
CA GLN A 67 2.84 -1.26 2.10
C GLN A 67 2.60 -0.40 0.85
N ILE A 68 1.40 -0.51 0.29
CA ILE A 68 0.85 0.43 -0.70
C ILE A 68 -0.26 1.20 -0.02
N ILE A 69 -0.16 2.53 -0.05
CA ILE A 69 -1.14 3.47 0.48
C ILE A 69 -2.05 3.90 -0.66
N THR A 70 -3.35 3.85 -0.43
CA THR A 70 -4.41 4.23 -1.36
C THR A 70 -5.14 5.49 -0.90
N ALA A 71 -5.96 6.06 -1.80
CA ALA A 71 -6.74 7.26 -1.50
C ALA A 71 -7.62 7.07 -0.24
N GLY A 72 -7.64 8.09 0.61
CA GLY A 72 -8.35 8.09 1.89
C GLY A 72 -7.53 7.57 3.08
N GLU A 73 -6.28 7.20 2.90
CA GLU A 73 -5.44 6.69 3.98
C GLU A 73 -4.51 7.76 4.56
N LEU A 74 -4.40 7.73 5.90
CA LEU A 74 -3.38 8.45 6.66
C LEU A 74 -2.12 7.57 6.73
N PHE A 75 -0.93 8.16 6.58
CA PHE A 75 0.35 7.44 6.72
C PHE A 75 1.44 8.34 7.33
N GLY A 76 2.61 7.76 7.59
CA GLY A 76 3.69 8.44 8.31
C GLY A 76 3.46 8.46 9.84
N GLU A 77 2.66 7.53 10.34
CA GLU A 77 2.28 7.35 11.74
C GLU A 77 3.46 7.10 12.69
N GLN A 78 4.66 6.80 12.18
CA GLN A 78 5.88 6.78 12.99
C GLN A 78 6.09 8.12 13.73
N ALA A 79 5.59 9.23 13.17
CA ALA A 79 5.62 10.53 13.84
C ALA A 79 4.87 10.55 15.18
N LEU A 80 3.95 9.63 15.42
CA LEU A 80 3.22 9.50 16.69
C LEU A 80 3.95 8.62 17.73
N GLY A 81 5.01 7.94 17.32
CA GLY A 81 5.87 7.15 18.19
C GLY A 81 6.92 7.99 18.90
N GLY A 82 7.73 7.34 19.72
CA GLY A 82 8.84 7.96 20.45
C GLY A 82 10.19 7.88 19.74
N GLU A 83 10.23 7.53 18.45
CA GLU A 83 11.47 7.40 17.68
C GLU A 83 12.05 8.77 17.32
N ALA A 84 13.37 8.83 17.06
CA ALA A 84 14.05 10.07 16.70
C ALA A 84 13.94 10.41 15.21
N SER A 85 13.82 9.41 14.34
CA SER A 85 13.80 9.57 12.89
C SER A 85 13.04 8.43 12.20
N ARG A 86 12.69 8.63 10.93
CA ARG A 86 11.99 7.63 10.12
C ARG A 86 12.88 6.43 9.82
N SER A 87 12.36 5.24 10.02
CA SER A 87 13.02 3.96 9.72
C SER A 87 12.72 3.42 8.33
N ILE A 88 11.81 4.06 7.59
CA ILE A 88 11.31 3.69 6.27
C ILE A 88 11.14 4.92 5.39
N ALA A 89 11.02 4.73 4.08
CA ALA A 89 10.80 5.79 3.11
C ALA A 89 9.40 5.70 2.48
N ALA A 90 8.93 6.83 1.94
CA ALA A 90 7.70 6.91 1.15
C ALA A 90 7.96 7.59 -0.20
N GLU A 91 7.47 6.95 -1.27
CA GLU A 91 7.58 7.45 -2.64
C GLU A 91 6.24 7.35 -3.38
N VAL A 92 5.98 8.31 -4.25
CA VAL A 92 4.79 8.36 -5.11
C VAL A 92 4.87 7.29 -6.20
N LEU A 93 3.88 6.41 -6.26
CA LEU A 93 3.70 5.45 -7.36
C LEU A 93 2.81 5.97 -8.47
N GLN A 94 1.78 6.72 -8.11
CA GLN A 94 0.88 7.38 -9.04
C GLN A 94 0.63 8.79 -8.56
N GLU A 95 0.69 9.74 -9.49
CA GLU A 95 0.42 11.16 -9.23
C GLU A 95 -0.95 11.35 -8.56
N GLY A 96 -1.02 12.36 -7.70
CA GLY A 96 -2.23 12.64 -6.96
C GLY A 96 -2.09 13.82 -6.01
N VAL A 97 -2.93 13.86 -5.00
CA VAL A 97 -2.96 14.91 -3.98
C VAL A 97 -2.65 14.32 -2.62
N ILE A 98 -1.71 14.93 -1.93
CA ILE A 98 -1.26 14.53 -0.59
C ILE A 98 -1.34 15.76 0.31
N TYR A 99 -1.92 15.61 1.48
CA TYR A 99 -1.85 16.62 2.52
C TYR A 99 -0.74 16.27 3.52
N VAL A 100 0.11 17.25 3.81
CA VAL A 100 1.18 17.14 4.81
C VAL A 100 0.69 17.82 6.08
N ILE A 101 0.53 17.07 7.13
CA ILE A 101 -0.09 17.50 8.39
C ILE A 101 1.01 17.56 9.45
N PRO A 102 1.34 18.74 10.01
CA PRO A 102 2.30 18.83 11.12
C PRO A 102 1.89 17.94 12.29
N ARG A 103 2.85 17.19 12.83
CA ARG A 103 2.63 16.25 13.94
C ARG A 103 1.90 16.91 15.12
N ASP A 104 2.39 18.06 15.56
CA ASP A 104 1.85 18.73 16.75
C ASP A 104 0.42 19.25 16.53
N LEU A 105 0.09 19.65 15.27
CA LEU A 105 -1.27 20.00 14.89
C LEU A 105 -2.19 18.78 14.96
N PHE A 106 -1.74 17.64 14.42
CA PHE A 106 -2.51 16.40 14.46
C PHE A 106 -2.77 15.93 15.89
N ILE A 107 -1.75 15.99 16.76
CA ILE A 107 -1.87 15.63 18.18
C ILE A 107 -2.90 16.52 18.86
N ARG A 108 -2.85 17.85 18.67
CA ARG A 108 -3.84 18.78 19.28
C ARG A 108 -5.28 18.45 18.86
N VAL A 109 -5.49 18.06 17.61
CA VAL A 109 -6.83 17.62 17.16
C VAL A 109 -7.25 16.32 17.83
N CYS A 110 -6.34 15.36 17.98
CA CYS A 110 -6.62 14.13 18.73
C CYS A 110 -6.89 14.36 20.21
N GLU A 111 -6.25 15.34 20.86
CA GLU A 111 -6.53 15.73 22.25
C GLU A 111 -7.93 16.32 22.40
N GLN A 112 -8.40 17.07 21.42
CA GLN A 112 -9.78 17.60 21.39
C GLN A 112 -10.81 16.53 21.03
N ARG A 113 -10.38 15.42 20.39
CA ARG A 113 -11.21 14.32 19.92
C ARG A 113 -10.59 12.96 20.27
N PRO A 114 -10.71 12.53 21.52
CA PRO A 114 -10.08 11.28 21.98
C PRO A 114 -10.51 10.02 21.20
N GLU A 115 -11.68 10.05 20.55
CA GLU A 115 -12.15 8.97 19.69
C GLU A 115 -11.23 8.70 18.49
N LEU A 116 -10.46 9.68 18.02
CA LEU A 116 -9.49 9.50 16.94
C LEU A 116 -8.36 8.54 17.33
N TRP A 117 -7.98 8.48 18.60
CA TRP A 117 -6.97 7.52 19.06
C TRP A 117 -7.44 6.08 18.89
N ARG A 118 -8.74 5.81 19.02
CA ARG A 118 -9.30 4.48 18.74
C ARG A 118 -9.20 4.14 17.25
N GLU A 119 -9.50 5.10 16.39
CA GLU A 119 -9.38 4.94 14.95
C GLU A 119 -7.92 4.69 14.53
N ILE A 120 -6.98 5.47 15.10
CA ILE A 120 -5.54 5.27 14.88
C ILE A 120 -5.12 3.88 15.35
N SER A 121 -5.54 3.44 16.54
CA SER A 121 -5.24 2.11 17.06
C SER A 121 -5.81 1.01 16.16
N GLY A 122 -7.01 1.19 15.63
CA GLY A 122 -7.63 0.29 14.65
C GLY A 122 -6.82 0.20 13.36
N MET A 123 -6.39 1.36 12.83
CA MET A 123 -5.53 1.45 11.64
C MET A 123 -4.19 0.74 11.86
N LEU A 124 -3.52 0.99 12.98
CA LEU A 124 -2.24 0.35 13.32
C LEU A 124 -2.40 -1.17 13.48
N THR A 125 -3.50 -1.62 14.09
CA THR A 125 -3.82 -3.05 14.22
C THR A 125 -4.05 -3.70 12.85
N ALA A 126 -4.72 -3.01 11.93
CA ALA A 126 -4.90 -3.50 10.57
C ALA A 126 -3.56 -3.60 9.82
N ARG A 127 -2.69 -2.60 9.94
CA ARG A 127 -1.34 -2.59 9.36
C ARG A 127 -0.46 -3.71 9.93
N LYS A 128 -0.52 -3.91 11.25
CA LYS A 128 0.16 -5.05 11.89
C LYS A 128 -0.26 -6.37 11.26
N ARG A 129 -1.58 -6.62 11.11
CA ARG A 129 -2.08 -7.85 10.46
C ARG A 129 -1.61 -8.00 9.01
N GLN A 130 -1.53 -6.90 8.25
CA GLN A 130 -0.98 -6.93 6.88
C GLN A 130 0.49 -7.32 6.87
N LEU A 131 1.30 -6.80 7.80
CA LEU A 131 2.71 -7.17 7.94
C LEU A 131 2.87 -8.63 8.40
N GLU A 132 2.08 -9.11 9.34
CA GLU A 132 2.05 -10.52 9.75
C GLU A 132 1.73 -11.43 8.56
N LYS A 133 0.73 -11.06 7.76
CA LYS A 133 0.39 -11.80 6.53
C LYS A 133 1.53 -11.77 5.51
N LYS A 134 2.21 -10.63 5.36
CA LYS A 134 3.38 -10.51 4.50
C LYS A 134 4.51 -11.44 4.93
N ILE A 135 4.81 -11.49 6.23
CA ILE A 135 5.82 -12.41 6.78
C ILE A 135 5.43 -13.86 6.52
N GLU A 136 4.18 -14.26 6.80
CA GLU A 136 3.67 -15.59 6.49
C GLU A 136 3.89 -15.95 5.01
N LEU A 137 3.54 -15.04 4.10
CA LEU A 137 3.70 -15.26 2.66
C LEU A 137 5.18 -15.42 2.26
N LEU A 138 6.06 -14.59 2.82
CA LEU A 138 7.48 -14.65 2.53
C LEU A 138 8.13 -15.94 3.03
N CYS A 139 7.72 -16.43 4.20
CA CYS A 139 8.31 -17.62 4.83
C CYS A 139 7.69 -18.93 4.36
N LEU A 140 6.39 -18.96 4.05
CA LEU A 140 5.64 -20.20 3.89
C LEU A 140 5.11 -20.43 2.46
N ARG A 141 5.29 -19.47 1.55
CA ARG A 141 4.71 -19.53 0.20
C ARG A 141 5.76 -19.26 -0.88
N ASP A 142 5.63 -19.97 -2.00
CA ASP A 142 6.48 -19.76 -3.16
C ASP A 142 6.12 -18.46 -3.91
N VAL A 143 6.94 -18.08 -4.88
CA VAL A 143 6.79 -16.83 -5.64
C VAL A 143 5.47 -16.79 -6.41
N GLU A 144 5.04 -17.91 -7.01
CA GLU A 144 3.79 -17.95 -7.78
C GLU A 144 2.58 -17.69 -6.89
N TYR A 145 2.53 -18.35 -5.73
CA TYR A 145 1.44 -18.11 -4.77
C TYR A 145 1.42 -16.66 -4.28
N ARG A 146 2.60 -16.08 -3.97
CA ARG A 146 2.71 -14.68 -3.55
C ARG A 146 2.21 -13.71 -4.61
N ILE A 147 2.55 -13.94 -5.88
CA ILE A 147 2.03 -13.15 -7.01
C ILE A 147 0.51 -13.25 -7.04
N LEU A 148 -0.06 -14.44 -7.04
CA LEU A 148 -1.51 -14.65 -7.11
C LEU A 148 -2.24 -13.98 -5.95
N TYR A 149 -1.71 -14.13 -4.73
CA TYR A 149 -2.26 -13.47 -3.55
C TYR A 149 -2.32 -11.94 -3.71
N TYR A 150 -1.18 -11.31 -4.05
CA TYR A 150 -1.14 -9.87 -4.19
C TYR A 150 -1.91 -9.37 -5.41
N MET A 151 -1.99 -10.13 -6.50
CA MET A 151 -2.82 -9.77 -7.65
C MET A 151 -4.31 -9.72 -7.27
N ALA A 152 -4.82 -10.69 -6.48
CA ALA A 152 -6.19 -10.70 -6.00
C ALA A 152 -6.44 -9.55 -5.00
N ASP A 153 -5.52 -9.31 -4.07
CA ASP A 153 -5.62 -8.27 -3.04
C ASP A 153 -5.63 -6.87 -3.67
N LEU A 154 -4.66 -6.58 -4.54
CA LEU A 154 -4.56 -5.31 -5.26
C LEU A 154 -5.76 -5.08 -6.20
N ALA A 155 -6.26 -6.13 -6.87
CA ALA A 155 -7.46 -6.02 -7.70
C ALA A 155 -8.68 -5.58 -6.88
N ARG A 156 -8.82 -6.05 -5.64
CA ARG A 156 -9.87 -5.58 -4.72
C ARG A 156 -9.66 -4.14 -4.28
N MET A 157 -8.42 -3.76 -3.95
CA MET A 157 -8.07 -2.41 -3.51
C MET A 157 -8.32 -1.37 -4.60
N PHE A 158 -7.88 -1.65 -5.83
CA PHE A 158 -8.01 -0.70 -6.93
C PHE A 158 -9.38 -0.68 -7.57
N GLY A 159 -10.19 -1.72 -7.43
CA GLY A 159 -11.64 -1.78 -7.69
C GLY A 159 -12.16 -1.26 -9.03
N ALA A 160 -11.35 -0.55 -9.78
CA ALA A 160 -11.70 0.08 -11.03
C ALA A 160 -11.63 -0.95 -12.16
N ARG A 161 -12.79 -1.34 -12.64
CA ARG A 161 -12.91 -2.14 -13.86
C ARG A 161 -12.65 -1.26 -15.06
N ALA A 162 -11.53 -1.49 -15.75
CA ALA A 162 -11.43 -1.02 -17.13
C ALA A 162 -12.56 -1.72 -17.93
N ASN A 163 -13.52 -0.95 -18.42
CA ASN A 163 -14.66 -1.43 -19.21
C ASN A 163 -15.53 -2.54 -18.58
N GLY A 164 -15.66 -2.57 -17.25
CA GLY A 164 -16.66 -3.40 -16.57
C GLY A 164 -16.30 -4.85 -16.31
N ALA A 165 -15.20 -5.39 -16.82
CA ALA A 165 -14.86 -6.80 -16.71
C ALA A 165 -13.51 -7.11 -16.04
N GLU A 166 -12.54 -6.18 -16.05
CA GLU A 166 -11.15 -6.45 -15.66
C GLU A 166 -10.61 -5.42 -14.67
N TYR A 167 -9.64 -5.85 -13.84
CA TYR A 167 -8.99 -4.99 -12.87
C TYR A 167 -7.61 -4.60 -13.37
N SER A 168 -7.34 -3.31 -13.45
CA SER A 168 -6.03 -2.78 -13.81
C SER A 168 -5.26 -2.36 -12.56
N ILE A 169 -4.12 -2.97 -12.32
CA ILE A 169 -3.22 -2.69 -11.21
C ILE A 169 -2.06 -1.84 -11.74
N PRO A 170 -1.91 -0.57 -11.35
CA PRO A 170 -0.93 0.37 -11.90
C PRO A 170 0.48 0.15 -11.33
N LEU A 171 0.93 -1.11 -11.28
CA LEU A 171 2.27 -1.51 -10.85
C LEU A 171 3.05 -2.13 -12.02
N SER A 172 4.33 -1.82 -12.08
CA SER A 172 5.28 -2.52 -12.93
C SER A 172 5.66 -3.88 -12.34
N GLN A 173 6.20 -4.77 -13.17
CA GLN A 173 6.74 -6.06 -12.70
C GLN A 173 7.85 -5.89 -11.66
N GLY A 174 8.66 -4.81 -11.74
CA GLY A 174 9.69 -4.50 -10.76
C GLY A 174 9.10 -4.09 -9.40
N GLU A 175 8.05 -3.27 -9.40
CA GLU A 175 7.35 -2.88 -8.17
C GLU A 175 6.64 -4.09 -7.54
N LEU A 176 6.05 -4.96 -8.36
CA LEU A 176 5.50 -6.23 -7.85
C LEU A 176 6.60 -7.12 -7.26
N ALA A 177 7.77 -7.23 -7.90
CA ALA A 177 8.90 -7.99 -7.38
C ALA A 177 9.34 -7.48 -5.99
N SER A 178 9.46 -6.15 -5.84
CA SER A 178 9.74 -5.51 -4.55
C SER A 178 8.63 -5.74 -3.51
N LEU A 179 7.37 -5.80 -3.93
CA LEU A 179 6.24 -6.04 -3.03
C LEU A 179 6.20 -7.48 -2.51
N ILE A 180 6.46 -8.45 -3.40
CA ILE A 180 6.44 -9.88 -3.05
C ILE A 180 7.77 -10.41 -2.49
N GLY A 181 8.83 -9.58 -2.42
CA GLY A 181 10.16 -9.98 -1.96
C GLY A 181 10.81 -11.04 -2.84
N ALA A 182 10.80 -10.86 -4.16
CA ALA A 182 11.41 -11.73 -5.13
C ALA A 182 12.32 -10.95 -6.11
N THR A 183 13.18 -11.65 -6.87
CA THR A 183 13.96 -10.99 -7.92
C THR A 183 13.07 -10.61 -9.10
N ARG A 184 13.50 -9.61 -9.87
CA ARG A 184 12.78 -9.19 -11.09
C ARG A 184 12.69 -10.31 -12.12
N GLU A 185 13.76 -11.10 -12.27
CA GLU A 185 13.82 -12.22 -13.20
C GLU A 185 12.82 -13.33 -12.83
N THR A 186 12.84 -13.77 -11.56
CA THR A 186 11.88 -14.78 -11.07
C THR A 186 10.44 -14.29 -11.21
N THR A 187 10.19 -13.03 -10.85
CA THR A 187 8.85 -12.42 -10.97
C THR A 187 8.40 -12.37 -12.43
N SER A 188 9.25 -11.88 -13.34
CA SER A 188 8.94 -11.80 -14.76
C SER A 188 8.67 -13.17 -15.38
N THR A 189 9.50 -14.18 -15.09
CA THR A 189 9.31 -15.54 -15.58
C THR A 189 7.98 -16.12 -15.11
N THR A 190 7.65 -15.95 -13.83
CA THR A 190 6.40 -16.45 -13.24
C THR A 190 5.18 -15.71 -13.82
N LEU A 191 5.25 -14.39 -13.96
CA LEU A 191 4.18 -13.59 -14.57
C LEU A 191 3.91 -14.00 -16.03
N ASN A 192 4.96 -14.25 -16.82
CA ASN A 192 4.82 -14.74 -18.18
C ASN A 192 4.18 -16.14 -18.23
N SER A 193 4.48 -17.01 -17.28
CA SER A 193 3.82 -18.31 -17.14
C SER A 193 2.33 -18.17 -16.82
N LEU A 194 1.98 -17.32 -15.86
CA LEU A 194 0.58 -17.03 -15.51
C LEU A 194 -0.20 -16.38 -16.65
N ALA A 195 0.46 -15.51 -17.43
CA ALA A 195 -0.14 -14.87 -18.59
C ALA A 195 -0.43 -15.88 -19.72
N ARG A 196 0.48 -16.82 -19.99
CA ARG A 196 0.26 -17.92 -20.97
C ARG A 196 -0.89 -18.83 -20.54
N ARG A 197 -1.12 -19.01 -19.24
CA ARG A 197 -2.26 -19.77 -18.70
C ARG A 197 -3.57 -18.97 -18.67
N GLY A 198 -3.53 -17.70 -19.08
CA GLY A 198 -4.71 -16.83 -19.11
C GLY A 198 -5.18 -16.32 -17.73
N VAL A 199 -4.41 -16.57 -16.67
CA VAL A 199 -4.77 -16.17 -15.29
C VAL A 199 -4.69 -14.65 -15.10
N ILE A 200 -3.68 -14.02 -15.76
CA ILE A 200 -3.45 -12.57 -15.77
C ILE A 200 -3.13 -12.11 -17.18
N ARG A 201 -3.08 -10.79 -17.39
CA ARG A 201 -2.49 -10.19 -18.60
C ARG A 201 -1.48 -9.11 -18.22
N LEU A 202 -0.49 -8.93 -19.05
CA LEU A 202 0.58 -7.96 -18.88
C LEU A 202 0.34 -6.76 -19.77
N GLY A 203 0.28 -5.57 -19.19
CA GLY A 203 0.17 -4.30 -19.88
C GLY A 203 1.43 -3.45 -19.74
N ARG A 204 1.47 -2.32 -20.43
CA ARG A 204 2.57 -1.36 -20.29
C ARG A 204 2.48 -0.68 -18.91
N ARG A 205 3.39 -1.04 -17.98
CA ARG A 205 3.43 -0.56 -16.58
C ARG A 205 2.14 -0.80 -15.80
N GLN A 206 1.42 -1.85 -16.14
CA GLN A 206 0.23 -2.28 -15.41
C GLN A 206 0.10 -3.80 -15.51
N LEU A 207 -0.54 -4.36 -14.51
CA LEU A 207 -0.90 -5.78 -14.45
C LEU A 207 -2.41 -5.86 -14.50
N ILE A 208 -2.95 -6.78 -15.28
CA ILE A 208 -4.39 -6.90 -15.51
C ILE A 208 -4.87 -8.23 -14.95
N VAL A 209 -5.88 -8.17 -14.10
CA VAL A 209 -6.57 -9.33 -13.54
C VAL A 209 -7.93 -9.45 -14.24
N PRO A 210 -8.10 -10.46 -15.12
CA PRO A 210 -9.37 -10.68 -15.80
C PRO A 210 -10.49 -11.08 -14.83
N SER A 211 -10.16 -11.89 -13.82
CA SER A 211 -11.11 -12.35 -12.79
C SER A 211 -10.39 -12.58 -11.47
N ILE A 212 -10.91 -12.00 -10.39
CA ILE A 212 -10.37 -12.26 -9.04
C ILE A 212 -10.57 -13.74 -8.68
N ASP A 213 -11.72 -14.32 -9.01
CA ASP A 213 -12.02 -15.72 -8.71
C ASP A 213 -11.05 -16.66 -9.45
N GLY A 214 -10.74 -16.38 -10.73
CA GLY A 214 -9.76 -17.15 -11.48
C GLY A 214 -8.35 -17.09 -10.89
N VAL A 215 -7.94 -15.92 -10.35
CA VAL A 215 -6.66 -15.79 -9.63
C VAL A 215 -6.68 -16.55 -8.31
N LEU A 216 -7.79 -16.53 -7.57
CA LEU A 216 -7.95 -17.28 -6.31
C LEU A 216 -7.97 -18.81 -6.54
N GLU A 217 -8.62 -19.26 -7.59
CA GLU A 217 -8.59 -20.68 -7.99
C GLU A 217 -7.17 -21.14 -8.31
N ALA A 218 -6.43 -20.36 -9.11
CA ALA A 218 -5.02 -20.64 -9.40
C ALA A 218 -4.16 -20.70 -8.13
N ALA A 219 -4.39 -19.80 -7.16
CA ALA A 219 -3.70 -19.81 -5.88
C ALA A 219 -4.01 -21.06 -5.04
N ASN A 220 -5.28 -21.50 -5.03
CA ASN A 220 -5.72 -22.71 -4.34
C ASN A 220 -5.09 -23.97 -4.96
N GLN A 221 -5.09 -24.09 -6.28
CA GLN A 221 -4.44 -25.19 -7.00
C GLN A 221 -2.94 -25.25 -6.67
N ARG A 222 -2.25 -24.09 -6.67
CA ARG A 222 -0.84 -24.00 -6.31
C ARG A 222 -0.57 -24.46 -4.87
N SER A 223 -1.43 -24.06 -3.94
CA SER A 223 -1.32 -24.46 -2.52
C SER A 223 -1.53 -25.95 -2.32
N GLN A 224 -2.39 -26.61 -3.10
CA GLN A 224 -2.62 -28.05 -3.04
C GLN A 224 -1.42 -28.82 -3.62
N ALA A 225 -0.89 -28.39 -4.75
CA ALA A 225 0.29 -29.00 -5.37
C ALA A 225 1.51 -28.99 -4.44
N ALA A 226 1.72 -27.90 -3.68
CA ALA A 226 2.82 -27.78 -2.72
C ALA A 226 2.68 -28.67 -1.47
N LYS A 227 1.51 -29.25 -1.19
CA LYS A 227 1.29 -30.19 -0.08
C LYS A 227 1.56 -31.65 -0.46
N VAL A 228 1.66 -31.93 -1.75
CA VAL A 228 1.82 -33.31 -2.29
C VAL A 228 3.30 -33.56 -2.68
N SER A 229 4.12 -32.50 -2.70
CA SER A 229 5.57 -32.56 -2.97
C SER A 229 6.38 -32.56 -1.69
#